data_2bfd8d753d67596da46bc717cf9dc72a
#
_entry.id   2bfd8d753d67596da46bc717cf9dc72a
#
_cell.length_a   1.000
_cell.length_b   1.000
_cell.length_c   1.000
_cell.angle_alpha   90.00
_cell.angle_beta   90.00
_cell.angle_gamma   90.00
#
_symmetry.space_group_name_H-M   'P 1'
#
loop_
_entity.id
_entity.type
_entity.pdbx_description
1 polymer ?
#
loop_
_entity_poly.entity_id
_entity_poly.type
_entity_poly.pdbx_seq_one_letter_code
_entity_poly.pdbx_strand_id
1 'polypeptide(L)'
;IIASAIEIISESGLSALTTKNLALKENMSEALMYKYFGGIDEVLVEVVETYSKFDKGIRQTVQAKDATYVEKLIDYLEAYATYYDNYYAISTLMLQYEELLHIVETRERIAWCITERLAFLGDLFQKAMDAGEISDVISAPVLANNVTGMAMSHILERRISYHKKSFKEEYMDNIQKWMQLLQIKK
;
A
#
# COMPACT_ATOMS: atom_id res chain seq x y z
N ILE A 1 13.32 -13.47 8.80
CA ILE A 1 12.04 -14.22 8.91
C ILE A 1 10.90 -13.39 8.27
N ILE A 2 10.64 -12.16 8.70
CA ILE A 2 9.52 -11.36 8.16
C ILE A 2 9.72 -11.04 6.66
N ALA A 3 10.94 -10.68 6.24
CA ALA A 3 11.24 -10.47 4.82
C ALA A 3 10.96 -11.73 3.98
N SER A 4 11.38 -12.90 4.46
CA SER A 4 11.14 -14.18 3.79
C SER A 4 9.65 -14.56 3.77
N ALA A 5 8.89 -14.21 4.83
CA ALA A 5 7.44 -14.39 4.85
C ALA A 5 6.78 -13.53 3.76
N ILE A 6 7.15 -12.25 3.65
CA ILE A 6 6.65 -11.34 2.61
C ILE A 6 7.01 -11.85 1.20
N GLU A 7 8.21 -12.37 1.01
CA GLU A 7 8.61 -12.98 -0.27
C GLU A 7 7.76 -14.21 -0.61
N ILE A 8 7.54 -15.13 0.37
CA ILE A 8 6.67 -16.31 0.14
C ILE A 8 5.26 -15.88 -0.28
N ILE A 9 4.67 -14.90 0.43
CA ILE A 9 3.36 -14.37 0.09
C ILE A 9 3.36 -13.78 -1.32
N SER A 10 4.37 -12.99 -1.65
CA SER A 10 4.50 -12.35 -2.96
C SER A 10 4.65 -13.36 -4.09
N GLU A 11 5.44 -14.40 -3.90
CA GLU A 11 5.75 -15.41 -4.94
C GLU A 11 4.64 -16.43 -5.12
N SER A 12 4.05 -16.90 -4.00
CA SER A 12 3.23 -18.11 -3.96
C SER A 12 1.84 -17.92 -3.32
N GLY A 13 1.52 -16.71 -2.87
CA GLY A 13 0.25 -16.39 -2.20
C GLY A 13 0.27 -16.65 -0.69
N LEU A 14 -0.78 -16.15 -0.02
CA LEU A 14 -0.88 -16.21 1.44
C LEU A 14 -0.94 -17.67 1.96
N SER A 15 -1.64 -18.53 1.27
CA SER A 15 -1.77 -19.97 1.62
C SER A 15 -0.44 -20.73 1.61
N ALA A 16 0.57 -20.24 0.89
CA ALA A 16 1.92 -20.84 0.87
C ALA A 16 2.74 -20.47 2.11
N LEU A 17 2.32 -19.48 2.89
CA LEU A 17 2.99 -19.11 4.13
C LEU A 17 2.64 -20.12 5.23
N THR A 18 3.52 -21.09 5.41
CA THR A 18 3.44 -22.11 6.46
C THR A 18 4.72 -22.12 7.28
N THR A 19 4.67 -22.60 8.53
CA THR A 19 5.85 -22.74 9.38
C THR A 19 6.94 -23.53 8.67
N LYS A 20 6.56 -24.60 7.97
CA LYS A 20 7.46 -25.47 7.21
C LYS A 20 8.15 -24.72 6.06
N ASN A 21 7.39 -24.01 5.22
CA ASN A 21 7.94 -23.30 4.07
C ASN A 21 8.84 -22.13 4.51
N LEU A 22 8.44 -21.45 5.59
CA LEU A 22 9.21 -20.34 6.15
C LEU A 22 10.53 -20.84 6.78
N ALA A 23 10.47 -21.92 7.56
CA ALA A 23 11.66 -22.55 8.12
C ALA A 23 12.63 -23.03 7.04
N LEU A 24 12.11 -23.64 5.96
CA LEU A 24 12.89 -24.06 4.82
C LEU A 24 13.59 -22.87 4.13
N LYS A 25 12.86 -21.78 3.87
CA LYS A 25 13.41 -20.57 3.24
C LYS A 25 14.48 -19.91 4.08
N GLU A 26 14.34 -19.94 5.40
CA GLU A 26 15.32 -19.42 6.38
C GLU A 26 16.48 -20.43 6.69
N ASN A 27 16.45 -21.61 6.08
CA ASN A 27 17.42 -22.67 6.36
C ASN A 27 17.53 -23.03 7.84
N MET A 28 16.39 -23.13 8.52
CA MET A 28 16.28 -23.49 9.93
C MET A 28 15.27 -24.62 10.16
N SER A 29 15.25 -25.20 11.37
CA SER A 29 14.21 -26.17 11.75
C SER A 29 12.93 -25.47 12.17
N GLU A 30 11.76 -26.12 11.96
CA GLU A 30 10.49 -25.61 12.49
C GLU A 30 10.51 -25.41 14.00
N ALA A 31 11.21 -26.29 14.74
CA ALA A 31 11.39 -26.14 16.19
C ALA A 31 12.16 -24.84 16.57
N LEU A 32 13.09 -24.41 15.72
CA LEU A 32 13.77 -23.13 15.93
C LEU A 32 12.85 -21.95 15.59
N MET A 33 12.00 -22.09 14.57
CA MET A 33 11.00 -21.07 14.23
C MET A 33 10.05 -20.78 15.40
N TYR A 34 9.57 -21.81 16.10
CA TYR A 34 8.70 -21.67 17.28
C TYR A 34 9.36 -21.00 18.50
N LYS A 35 10.68 -20.79 18.49
CA LYS A 35 11.36 -19.95 19.51
C LYS A 35 11.22 -18.45 19.23
N TYR A 36 10.96 -18.07 17.97
CA TYR A 36 10.83 -16.67 17.57
C TYR A 36 9.36 -16.24 17.48
N PHE A 37 8.48 -17.15 17.07
CA PHE A 37 7.06 -16.90 16.86
C PHE A 37 6.25 -18.08 17.37
N GLY A 38 5.17 -17.81 18.09
CA GLY A 38 4.25 -18.84 18.59
C GLY A 38 3.51 -19.59 17.48
N GLY A 39 3.49 -19.06 16.27
CA GLY A 39 2.87 -19.64 15.08
C GLY A 39 2.91 -18.72 13.89
N ILE A 40 2.29 -19.17 12.79
CA ILE A 40 2.26 -18.42 11.55
C ILE A 40 1.42 -17.12 11.66
N ASP A 41 0.43 -17.11 12.54
CA ASP A 41 -0.43 -15.94 12.75
C ASP A 41 0.34 -14.76 13.36
N GLU A 42 1.28 -15.02 14.28
CA GLU A 42 2.18 -13.97 14.79
C GLU A 42 3.10 -13.44 13.70
N VAL A 43 3.57 -14.29 12.80
CA VAL A 43 4.36 -13.85 11.62
C VAL A 43 3.52 -12.96 10.72
N LEU A 44 2.25 -13.30 10.49
CA LEU A 44 1.34 -12.48 9.68
C LEU A 44 1.07 -11.11 10.31
N VAL A 45 0.92 -11.03 11.62
CA VAL A 45 0.81 -9.75 12.33
C VAL A 45 2.04 -8.87 12.05
N GLU A 46 3.23 -9.41 12.19
CA GLU A 46 4.48 -8.69 11.93
C GLU A 46 4.64 -8.31 10.43
N VAL A 47 4.12 -9.12 9.51
CA VAL A 47 4.05 -8.78 8.08
C VAL A 47 3.17 -7.55 7.86
N VAL A 48 1.98 -7.49 8.47
CA VAL A 48 1.06 -6.34 8.36
C VAL A 48 1.65 -5.09 9.04
N GLU A 49 2.32 -5.24 10.19
CA GLU A 49 3.05 -4.14 10.83
C GLU A 49 4.17 -3.60 9.93
N THR A 50 4.94 -4.48 9.31
CA THR A 50 5.99 -4.10 8.36
C THR A 50 5.41 -3.37 7.15
N TYR A 51 4.28 -3.83 6.63
CA TYR A 51 3.57 -3.21 5.51
C TYR A 51 3.13 -1.78 5.79
N SER A 52 2.64 -1.51 7.00
CA SER A 52 2.15 -0.18 7.41
C SER A 52 3.19 0.68 8.14
N LYS A 53 4.41 0.19 8.29
CA LYS A 53 5.47 0.80 9.11
C LYS A 53 5.74 2.27 8.80
N PHE A 54 5.70 2.67 7.53
CA PHE A 54 6.03 4.02 7.10
C PHE A 54 4.82 4.95 6.99
N ASP A 55 3.59 4.45 7.14
CA ASP A 55 2.35 5.22 6.91
C ASP A 55 2.29 6.50 7.73
N LYS A 56 2.59 6.41 9.03
CA LYS A 56 2.58 7.56 9.93
C LYS A 56 3.61 8.61 9.52
N GLY A 57 4.83 8.18 9.21
CA GLY A 57 5.92 9.07 8.80
C GLY A 57 5.61 9.78 7.48
N ILE A 58 5.09 9.06 6.49
CA ILE A 58 4.69 9.64 5.20
C ILE A 58 3.62 10.72 5.41
N ARG A 59 2.54 10.40 6.16
CA ARG A 59 1.48 11.39 6.44
C ARG A 59 2.00 12.63 7.16
N GLN A 60 2.82 12.47 8.19
CA GLN A 60 3.39 13.59 8.94
C GLN A 60 4.30 14.47 8.06
N THR A 61 5.14 13.86 7.23
CA THR A 61 6.03 14.60 6.32
C THR A 61 5.24 15.41 5.31
N VAL A 62 4.21 14.81 4.71
CA VAL A 62 3.35 15.49 3.72
C VAL A 62 2.55 16.63 4.38
N GLN A 63 1.99 16.41 5.58
CA GLN A 63 1.23 17.44 6.29
C GLN A 63 2.09 18.65 6.68
N ALA A 64 3.33 18.42 7.11
CA ALA A 64 4.24 19.47 7.55
C ALA A 64 4.79 20.34 6.41
N LYS A 65 4.64 19.91 5.15
CA LYS A 65 5.17 20.62 3.99
C LYS A 65 4.40 21.92 3.76
N ASP A 66 5.11 23.01 3.49
CA ASP A 66 4.52 24.27 3.01
C ASP A 66 4.30 24.18 1.51
N ALA A 67 3.13 23.71 1.10
CA ALA A 67 2.78 23.41 -0.28
C ALA A 67 1.25 23.43 -0.46
N THR A 68 0.78 23.54 -1.68
CA THR A 68 -0.63 23.40 -2.03
C THR A 68 -1.15 22.00 -1.69
N TYR A 69 -2.46 21.82 -1.59
CA TYR A 69 -3.04 20.50 -1.29
C TYR A 69 -2.87 19.52 -2.47
N VAL A 70 -2.87 20.02 -3.71
CA VAL A 70 -2.55 19.22 -4.90
C VAL A 70 -1.10 18.73 -4.85
N GLU A 71 -0.14 19.59 -4.49
CA GLU A 71 1.25 19.18 -4.31
C GLU A 71 1.39 18.14 -3.19
N LYS A 72 0.70 18.33 -2.06
CA LYS A 72 0.67 17.34 -0.97
C LYS A 72 0.07 15.99 -1.40
N LEU A 73 -0.98 16.00 -2.22
CA LEU A 73 -1.55 14.79 -2.81
C LEU A 73 -0.52 14.05 -3.68
N ILE A 74 0.13 14.77 -4.59
CA ILE A 74 1.15 14.20 -5.47
C ILE A 74 2.32 13.63 -4.65
N ASP A 75 2.83 14.39 -3.67
CA ASP A 75 3.91 13.94 -2.79
C ASP A 75 3.54 12.67 -2.00
N TYR A 76 2.30 12.59 -1.50
CA TYR A 76 1.82 11.40 -0.80
C TYR A 76 1.79 10.17 -1.71
N LEU A 77 1.20 10.31 -2.89
CA LEU A 77 1.10 9.23 -3.86
C LEU A 77 2.50 8.81 -4.37
N GLU A 78 3.39 9.78 -4.61
CA GLU A 78 4.77 9.50 -5.04
C GLU A 78 5.59 8.80 -3.95
N ALA A 79 5.40 9.15 -2.68
CA ALA A 79 6.07 8.47 -1.57
C ALA A 79 5.71 6.97 -1.53
N TYR A 80 4.42 6.63 -1.66
CA TYR A 80 3.99 5.23 -1.75
C TYR A 80 4.44 4.56 -3.04
N ALA A 81 4.37 5.27 -4.18
CA ALA A 81 4.83 4.73 -5.44
C ALA A 81 6.33 4.38 -5.40
N THR A 82 7.14 5.25 -4.79
CA THR A 82 8.58 5.00 -4.58
C THR A 82 8.81 3.81 -3.64
N TYR A 83 8.04 3.74 -2.54
CA TYR A 83 8.15 2.63 -1.60
C TYR A 83 7.81 1.29 -2.24
N TYR A 84 6.70 1.22 -2.97
CA TYR A 84 6.26 0.00 -3.63
C TYR A 84 7.12 -0.40 -4.84
N ASP A 85 7.74 0.58 -5.50
CA ASP A 85 8.66 0.28 -6.60
C ASP A 85 9.97 -0.33 -6.09
N ASN A 86 10.48 0.18 -4.96
CA ASN A 86 11.69 -0.31 -4.31
C ASN A 86 11.48 -1.66 -3.57
N TYR A 87 10.27 -1.91 -3.07
CA TYR A 87 9.94 -3.11 -2.28
C TYR A 87 8.75 -3.85 -2.88
N TYR A 88 8.98 -4.43 -4.06
CA TYR A 88 7.94 -5.11 -4.83
C TYR A 88 7.13 -6.12 -4.02
N ALA A 89 7.79 -7.01 -3.26
CA ALA A 89 7.10 -8.03 -2.48
C ALA A 89 6.10 -7.42 -1.48
N ILE A 90 6.43 -6.27 -0.87
CA ILE A 90 5.51 -5.53 0.01
C ILE A 90 4.30 -5.00 -0.75
N SER A 91 4.48 -4.50 -1.98
CA SER A 91 3.36 -3.97 -2.76
C SER A 91 2.29 -5.02 -3.06
N THR A 92 2.69 -6.29 -3.21
CA THR A 92 1.76 -7.39 -3.50
C THR A 92 0.79 -7.70 -2.35
N LEU A 93 1.08 -7.24 -1.13
CA LEU A 93 0.16 -7.37 0.01
C LEU A 93 -1.16 -6.62 -0.22
N MET A 94 -1.18 -5.57 -1.06
CA MET A 94 -2.44 -4.94 -1.47
C MET A 94 -3.38 -5.92 -2.18
N LEU A 95 -2.85 -6.89 -2.90
CA LEU A 95 -3.63 -7.92 -3.60
C LEU A 95 -4.11 -9.03 -2.64
N GLN A 96 -3.66 -9.03 -1.39
CA GLN A 96 -4.02 -10.00 -0.35
C GLN A 96 -4.98 -9.43 0.71
N TYR A 97 -5.48 -8.20 0.53
CA TYR A 97 -6.32 -7.55 1.53
C TYR A 97 -7.54 -8.39 1.93
N GLU A 98 -8.22 -8.99 0.97
CA GLU A 98 -9.39 -9.82 1.22
C GLU A 98 -9.06 -11.01 2.13
N GLU A 99 -7.98 -11.74 1.83
CA GLU A 99 -7.54 -12.86 2.66
C GLU A 99 -7.11 -12.42 4.05
N LEU A 100 -6.37 -11.29 4.16
CA LEU A 100 -5.93 -10.74 5.44
C LEU A 100 -7.10 -10.24 6.31
N LEU A 101 -8.19 -9.77 5.71
CA LEU A 101 -9.42 -9.40 6.41
C LEU A 101 -10.17 -10.59 6.98
N HIS A 102 -9.99 -11.81 6.45
CA HIS A 102 -10.59 -13.04 6.97
C HIS A 102 -9.82 -13.65 8.13
N ILE A 103 -8.54 -13.29 8.33
CA ILE A 103 -7.70 -13.76 9.44
C ILE A 103 -7.96 -12.90 10.67
N VAL A 104 -8.31 -13.53 11.80
CA VAL A 104 -8.70 -12.84 13.04
C VAL A 104 -7.60 -11.92 13.54
N GLU A 105 -6.35 -12.39 13.52
CA GLU A 105 -5.17 -11.72 14.06
C GLU A 105 -4.75 -10.47 13.25
N THR A 106 -5.06 -10.43 11.95
CA THR A 106 -4.66 -9.32 11.07
C THR A 106 -5.81 -8.40 10.69
N ARG A 107 -7.07 -8.84 10.85
CA ARG A 107 -8.29 -8.17 10.39
C ARG A 107 -8.36 -6.70 10.81
N GLU A 108 -8.30 -6.44 12.11
CA GLU A 108 -8.46 -5.08 12.64
C GLU A 108 -7.33 -4.17 12.17
N ARG A 109 -6.12 -4.69 12.12
CA ARG A 109 -4.94 -3.90 11.73
C ARG A 109 -4.96 -3.55 10.25
N ILE A 110 -5.30 -4.50 9.38
CA ILE A 110 -5.37 -4.22 7.94
C ILE A 110 -6.56 -3.33 7.60
N ALA A 111 -7.73 -3.53 8.24
CA ALA A 111 -8.88 -2.66 8.08
C ALA A 111 -8.56 -1.23 8.50
N TRP A 112 -7.90 -1.05 9.64
CA TRP A 112 -7.45 0.26 10.11
C TRP A 112 -6.48 0.91 9.10
N CYS A 113 -5.48 0.16 8.62
CA CYS A 113 -4.51 0.66 7.65
C CYS A 113 -5.18 1.18 6.37
N ILE A 114 -6.12 0.41 5.81
CA ILE A 114 -6.86 0.78 4.59
C ILE A 114 -7.70 2.04 4.85
N THR A 115 -8.45 2.05 5.97
CA THR A 115 -9.33 3.16 6.35
C THR A 115 -8.56 4.45 6.55
N GLU A 116 -7.43 4.41 7.27
CA GLU A 116 -6.59 5.59 7.51
C GLU A 116 -5.98 6.16 6.23
N ARG A 117 -5.55 5.29 5.31
CA ARG A 117 -5.01 5.73 4.01
C ARG A 117 -6.08 6.42 3.16
N LEU A 118 -7.28 5.83 3.09
CA LEU A 118 -8.41 6.42 2.35
C LEU A 118 -8.90 7.72 2.99
N ALA A 119 -8.99 7.77 4.33
CA ALA A 119 -9.39 8.97 5.06
C ALA A 119 -8.40 10.13 4.83
N PHE A 120 -7.10 9.85 4.88
CA PHE A 120 -6.06 10.85 4.64
C PHE A 120 -6.12 11.40 3.20
N LEU A 121 -6.26 10.52 2.20
CA LEU A 121 -6.43 10.92 0.81
C LEU A 121 -7.70 11.76 0.62
N GLY A 122 -8.83 11.30 1.20
CA GLY A 122 -10.10 12.02 1.14
C GLY A 122 -10.00 13.43 1.76
N ASP A 123 -9.31 13.56 2.90
CA ASP A 123 -9.07 14.86 3.55
C ASP A 123 -8.24 15.80 2.66
N LEU A 124 -7.17 15.29 2.02
CA LEU A 124 -6.36 16.09 1.11
C LEU A 124 -7.15 16.52 -0.15
N PHE A 125 -7.94 15.62 -0.74
CA PHE A 125 -8.81 15.97 -1.87
C PHE A 125 -9.85 17.01 -1.48
N GLN A 126 -10.51 16.86 -0.31
CA GLN A 126 -11.49 17.84 0.15
C GLN A 126 -10.86 19.22 0.36
N LYS A 127 -9.69 19.29 0.98
CA LYS A 127 -8.96 20.54 1.18
C LYS A 127 -8.51 21.18 -0.14
N ALA A 128 -8.13 20.39 -1.13
CA ALA A 128 -7.82 20.89 -2.47
C ALA A 128 -9.06 21.50 -3.17
N MET A 129 -10.23 20.88 -2.99
CA MET A 129 -11.52 21.43 -3.46
C MET A 129 -11.88 22.73 -2.75
N ASP A 130 -11.82 22.74 -1.42
CA ASP A 130 -12.15 23.91 -0.59
C ASP A 130 -11.22 25.11 -0.88
N ALA A 131 -9.96 24.83 -1.24
CA ALA A 131 -8.98 25.83 -1.69
C ALA A 131 -9.17 26.27 -3.16
N GLY A 132 -10.08 25.65 -3.91
CA GLY A 132 -10.29 25.95 -5.33
C GLY A 132 -9.15 25.48 -6.24
N GLU A 133 -8.35 24.53 -5.80
CA GLU A 133 -7.23 23.97 -6.58
C GLU A 133 -7.72 22.92 -7.60
N ILE A 134 -8.81 22.20 -7.27
CA ILE A 134 -9.46 21.21 -8.15
C ILE A 134 -10.98 21.35 -8.11
N SER A 135 -11.63 20.76 -9.13
CA SER A 135 -13.09 20.71 -9.24
C SER A 135 -13.72 19.77 -8.21
N ASP A 136 -14.90 20.12 -7.72
CA ASP A 136 -15.73 19.36 -6.78
C ASP A 136 -16.82 18.49 -7.47
N VAL A 137 -16.76 18.34 -8.79
CA VAL A 137 -17.71 17.52 -9.57
C VAL A 137 -17.73 16.05 -9.13
N ILE A 138 -16.58 15.54 -8.64
CA ILE A 138 -16.46 14.20 -8.07
C ILE A 138 -16.10 14.35 -6.60
N SER A 139 -16.82 13.69 -5.70
CA SER A 139 -16.57 13.81 -4.26
C SER A 139 -15.20 13.27 -3.83
N ALA A 140 -14.61 13.87 -2.81
CA ALA A 140 -13.29 13.53 -2.30
C ALA A 140 -13.11 12.04 -1.94
N PRO A 141 -14.08 11.34 -1.30
CA PRO A 141 -13.97 9.89 -1.06
C PRO A 141 -13.90 9.07 -2.36
N VAL A 142 -14.64 9.46 -3.40
CA VAL A 142 -14.59 8.77 -4.70
C VAL A 142 -13.23 8.97 -5.36
N LEU A 143 -12.66 10.18 -5.29
CA LEU A 143 -11.31 10.45 -5.81
C LEU A 143 -10.25 9.63 -5.05
N ALA A 144 -10.35 9.51 -3.72
CA ALA A 144 -9.46 8.69 -2.92
C ALA A 144 -9.52 7.19 -3.33
N ASN A 145 -10.74 6.66 -3.54
CA ASN A 145 -10.93 5.30 -4.02
C ASN A 145 -10.35 5.10 -5.43
N ASN A 146 -10.51 6.08 -6.32
CA ASN A 146 -10.00 6.00 -7.70
C ASN A 146 -8.47 5.88 -7.72
N VAL A 147 -7.74 6.74 -6.99
CA VAL A 147 -6.26 6.67 -6.98
C VAL A 147 -5.75 5.40 -6.32
N THR A 148 -6.45 4.89 -5.30
CA THR A 148 -6.12 3.61 -4.66
C THR A 148 -6.39 2.43 -5.59
N GLY A 149 -7.51 2.43 -6.30
CA GLY A 149 -7.85 1.43 -7.31
C GLY A 149 -6.86 1.40 -8.47
N MET A 150 -6.40 2.58 -8.95
CA MET A 150 -5.33 2.67 -9.94
C MET A 150 -4.03 2.03 -9.43
N ALA A 151 -3.64 2.27 -8.18
CA ALA A 151 -2.46 1.63 -7.60
C ALA A 151 -2.58 0.10 -7.60
N MET A 152 -3.73 -0.45 -7.18
CA MET A 152 -3.99 -1.90 -7.19
C MET A 152 -3.91 -2.48 -8.61
N SER A 153 -4.48 -1.79 -9.60
CA SER A 153 -4.41 -2.20 -11.00
C SER A 153 -2.97 -2.26 -11.52
N HIS A 154 -2.18 -1.22 -11.28
CA HIS A 154 -0.77 -1.19 -11.70
C HIS A 154 0.10 -2.22 -10.99
N ILE A 155 -0.16 -2.54 -9.71
CA ILE A 155 0.53 -3.62 -9.01
C ILE A 155 0.21 -4.96 -9.68
N LEU A 156 -1.05 -5.20 -10.04
CA LEU A 156 -1.47 -6.40 -10.75
C LEU A 156 -0.86 -6.49 -12.15
N GLU A 157 -0.86 -5.41 -12.92
CA GLU A 157 -0.24 -5.32 -14.25
C GLU A 157 1.27 -5.61 -14.19
N ARG A 158 1.97 -5.05 -13.20
CA ARG A 158 3.38 -5.32 -12.96
C ARG A 158 3.62 -6.81 -12.67
N ARG A 159 2.74 -7.46 -11.93
CA ARG A 159 2.82 -8.91 -11.68
C ARG A 159 2.64 -9.72 -12.97
N ILE A 160 1.63 -9.38 -13.78
CA ILE A 160 1.36 -10.05 -15.08
C ILE A 160 2.51 -9.86 -16.06
N SER A 161 3.13 -8.69 -16.08
CA SER A 161 4.24 -8.37 -16.99
C SER A 161 5.61 -8.87 -16.51
N TYR A 162 5.67 -9.65 -15.42
CA TYR A 162 6.93 -10.13 -14.83
C TYR A 162 7.91 -9.00 -14.49
N HIS A 163 7.39 -7.89 -13.91
CA HIS A 163 8.18 -6.75 -13.42
C HIS A 163 8.97 -5.97 -14.49
N LYS A 164 8.57 -6.04 -15.74
CA LYS A 164 9.27 -5.36 -16.84
C LYS A 164 9.14 -3.83 -16.80
N LYS A 165 8.20 -3.31 -16.01
CA LYS A 165 7.89 -1.88 -15.95
C LYS A 165 7.98 -1.37 -14.52
N SER A 166 8.40 -0.11 -14.35
CA SER A 166 8.37 0.57 -13.06
C SER A 166 6.93 0.89 -12.67
N PHE A 167 6.52 0.42 -11.50
CA PHE A 167 5.23 0.80 -10.91
C PHE A 167 5.14 2.32 -10.72
N LYS A 168 6.21 2.91 -10.18
CA LYS A 168 6.26 4.37 -9.93
C LYS A 168 6.05 5.16 -11.21
N GLU A 169 6.78 4.86 -12.26
CA GLU A 169 6.71 5.61 -13.52
C GLU A 169 5.30 5.53 -14.13
N GLU A 170 4.72 4.34 -14.25
CA GLU A 170 3.41 4.17 -14.87
C GLU A 170 2.28 4.75 -14.02
N TYR A 171 2.30 4.49 -12.72
CA TYR A 171 1.29 4.99 -11.79
C TYR A 171 1.31 6.52 -11.73
N MET A 172 2.49 7.14 -11.55
CA MET A 172 2.59 8.59 -11.43
C MET A 172 2.28 9.31 -12.74
N ASP A 173 2.64 8.74 -13.89
CA ASP A 173 2.23 9.28 -15.19
C ASP A 173 0.69 9.31 -15.35
N ASN A 174 0.02 8.23 -14.95
CA ASN A 174 -1.44 8.18 -14.95
C ASN A 174 -2.07 9.14 -13.93
N ILE A 175 -1.51 9.25 -12.74
CA ILE A 175 -1.96 10.21 -11.71
C ILE A 175 -1.84 11.64 -12.24
N GLN A 176 -0.72 12.02 -12.85
CA GLN A 176 -0.53 13.36 -13.40
C GLN A 176 -1.55 13.69 -14.50
N LYS A 177 -1.76 12.78 -15.43
CA LYS A 177 -2.77 12.93 -16.50
C LYS A 177 -4.18 13.05 -15.93
N TRP A 178 -4.50 12.22 -14.95
CA TRP A 178 -5.83 12.22 -14.31
C TRP A 178 -6.06 13.50 -13.49
N MET A 179 -5.06 13.97 -12.74
CA MET A 179 -5.16 15.24 -12.01
C MET A 179 -5.35 16.46 -12.92
N GLN A 180 -4.79 16.45 -14.15
CA GLN A 180 -5.05 17.52 -15.14
C GLN A 180 -6.52 17.65 -15.52
N LEU A 181 -7.29 16.54 -15.50
CA LEU A 181 -8.74 16.56 -15.76
C LEU A 181 -9.55 17.20 -14.63
N LEU A 182 -9.01 17.20 -13.40
CA LEU A 182 -9.64 17.77 -12.21
C LEU A 182 -9.33 19.27 -12.04
N GLN A 183 -8.36 19.81 -12.79
CA GLN A 183 -8.00 21.23 -12.69
C GLN A 183 -9.15 22.10 -13.13
N ILE A 184 -9.41 23.16 -12.38
CA ILE A 184 -10.39 24.18 -12.76
C ILE A 184 -9.83 24.95 -13.96
N LYS A 185 -10.49 24.80 -15.11
CA LYS A 185 -10.16 25.64 -16.27
C LYS A 185 -10.58 27.07 -15.95
N LYS A 186 -9.60 27.94 -15.79
CA LYS A 186 -9.78 29.40 -15.65
C LYS A 186 -10.31 30.00 -16.94
#